data_b4ba4befb7842041afb246665b177e27
#
_entry.id   b4ba4befb7842041afb246665b177e27
#
_cell.length_a   1.000
_cell.length_b   1.000
_cell.length_c   1.000
_cell.angle_alpha   90.00
_cell.angle_beta   90.00
_cell.angle_gamma   90.00
#
_symmetry.space_group_name_H-M   'P 1'
#
loop_
_entity.id
_entity.type
_entity.pdbx_description
1 polymer ?
#
loop_
_entity_poly.entity_id
_entity_poly.type
_entity_poly.pdbx_seq_one_letter_code
_entity_poly.pdbx_strand_id
1 'polypeptide(L)'
;WIHMGGAEDPSAPHEYILTPELLSSGTHDNSSLPDLQLIENAMYRITLEGTDLAGNIGKKFIMSIVYDDVPPKLGVKYPEQNTVFNHLDFAYFLSEQLSEGQFIYTQVGGEQDPNSPVILELTDQELEKMIESPTLPSNPPVLKDGSVYNIQFKGKDLATNATSSDVVENIRYDITRPKVDISYPEANTFFIGSELDFTVSEDLMDATLIWSRTGGLPDDASPHRMSFADGILKKGSFENTSFPIDGALNSSVTYT
;
A
#
# COMPACT_ATOMS: atom_id res chain seq x y z
N TRP A 1 -13.98 -0.76 -39.34
CA TRP A 1 -13.28 0.09 -38.39
C TRP A 1 -12.27 0.95 -39.14
N ILE A 2 -12.35 2.23 -39.02
CA ILE A 2 -11.44 3.18 -39.67
C ILE A 2 -10.59 3.81 -38.58
N HIS A 3 -9.27 3.72 -38.72
CA HIS A 3 -8.31 4.34 -37.80
C HIS A 3 -8.44 5.86 -37.80
N MET A 4 -8.52 6.47 -36.62
CA MET A 4 -8.77 7.91 -36.41
C MET A 4 -7.65 8.60 -35.64
N GLY A 5 -6.76 7.84 -34.98
CA GLY A 5 -5.66 8.35 -34.16
C GLY A 5 -5.22 7.34 -33.11
N GLY A 6 -4.44 7.78 -32.13
CA GLY A 6 -3.81 6.90 -31.16
C GLY A 6 -2.62 6.15 -31.74
N ALA A 7 -2.40 4.89 -31.31
CA ALA A 7 -1.37 4.02 -31.91
C ALA A 7 -1.65 3.80 -33.40
N GLU A 8 -0.60 3.73 -34.23
CA GLU A 8 -0.74 3.54 -35.66
C GLU A 8 -1.24 2.13 -35.98
N ASP A 9 -2.24 2.06 -36.86
CA ASP A 9 -2.75 0.82 -37.42
C ASP A 9 -2.57 0.79 -38.95
N PRO A 10 -1.46 0.22 -39.43
CA PRO A 10 -1.17 0.15 -40.87
C PRO A 10 -2.09 -0.82 -41.63
N SER A 11 -2.86 -1.64 -40.92
CA SER A 11 -3.78 -2.61 -41.49
C SER A 11 -5.19 -2.04 -41.66
N ALA A 12 -5.46 -0.86 -41.13
CA ALA A 12 -6.75 -0.22 -41.28
C ALA A 12 -7.00 0.22 -42.73
N PRO A 13 -8.27 0.20 -43.26
CA PRO A 13 -9.49 -0.11 -42.51
C PRO A 13 -9.71 -1.62 -42.32
N HIS A 14 -10.26 -2.01 -41.17
CA HIS A 14 -10.72 -3.38 -40.96
C HIS A 14 -12.19 -3.48 -41.36
N GLU A 15 -12.50 -4.47 -42.21
CA GLU A 15 -13.85 -4.72 -42.71
C GLU A 15 -14.32 -6.11 -42.33
N TYR A 16 -15.56 -6.23 -41.95
CA TYR A 16 -16.24 -7.48 -41.69
C TYR A 16 -17.62 -7.49 -42.31
N ILE A 17 -17.89 -8.54 -43.09
CA ILE A 17 -19.19 -8.76 -43.66
C ILE A 17 -20.04 -9.60 -42.70
N LEU A 18 -21.17 -9.03 -42.24
CA LEU A 18 -22.06 -9.69 -41.29
C LEU A 18 -22.59 -11.00 -41.85
N THR A 19 -22.62 -12.03 -40.99
CA THR A 19 -23.18 -13.33 -41.32
C THR A 19 -24.70 -13.25 -41.49
N PRO A 20 -25.34 -14.22 -42.19
CA PRO A 20 -26.80 -14.21 -42.37
C PRO A 20 -27.59 -14.17 -41.06
N GLU A 21 -27.05 -14.76 -39.98
CA GLU A 21 -27.66 -14.72 -38.63
C GLU A 21 -27.73 -13.31 -38.06
N LEU A 22 -26.73 -12.49 -38.34
CA LEU A 22 -26.66 -11.07 -37.92
C LEU A 22 -27.39 -10.13 -38.85
N LEU A 23 -27.91 -10.60 -40.01
CA LEU A 23 -28.68 -9.82 -40.94
C LEU A 23 -30.22 -9.91 -40.72
N SER A 24 -30.67 -10.74 -39.77
CA SER A 24 -32.09 -10.81 -39.41
C SER A 24 -32.53 -9.51 -38.71
N SER A 25 -33.81 -9.15 -38.89
CA SER A 25 -34.37 -8.00 -38.18
C SER A 25 -34.45 -8.29 -36.67
N GLY A 26 -34.04 -7.31 -35.83
CA GLY A 26 -34.09 -7.45 -34.38
C GLY A 26 -32.92 -6.75 -33.71
N THR A 27 -32.79 -6.97 -32.39
CA THR A 27 -31.67 -6.52 -31.60
C THR A 27 -30.66 -7.67 -31.50
N HIS A 28 -29.40 -7.37 -31.75
CA HIS A 28 -28.28 -8.30 -31.64
C HIS A 28 -27.34 -7.82 -30.54
N ASP A 29 -27.61 -8.30 -29.33
CA ASP A 29 -26.81 -7.97 -28.14
C ASP A 29 -25.65 -8.97 -27.99
N ASN A 30 -24.49 -8.49 -27.58
CA ASN A 30 -23.30 -9.29 -27.30
C ASN A 30 -22.87 -10.23 -28.44
N SER A 31 -23.15 -9.83 -29.68
CA SER A 31 -22.74 -10.61 -30.87
C SER A 31 -21.23 -10.59 -31.00
N SER A 32 -20.61 -11.77 -30.99
CA SER A 32 -19.17 -11.92 -31.21
C SER A 32 -18.83 -11.60 -32.67
N LEU A 33 -17.92 -10.70 -32.88
CA LEU A 33 -17.25 -10.48 -34.15
C LEU A 33 -15.96 -11.30 -34.20
N PRO A 34 -15.43 -11.66 -35.39
CA PRO A 34 -14.14 -12.30 -35.50
C PRO A 34 -13.04 -11.35 -34.98
N ASP A 35 -11.90 -11.93 -34.64
CA ASP A 35 -10.72 -11.15 -34.28
C ASP A 35 -10.30 -10.29 -35.50
N LEU A 36 -10.48 -8.99 -35.33
CA LEU A 36 -10.18 -7.98 -36.35
C LEU A 36 -8.73 -7.50 -36.32
N GLN A 37 -7.92 -8.05 -35.42
CA GLN A 37 -6.51 -7.66 -35.23
C GLN A 37 -6.38 -6.13 -35.02
N LEU A 38 -7.26 -5.56 -34.21
CA LEU A 38 -7.20 -4.15 -33.83
C LEU A 38 -5.94 -3.88 -33.01
N ILE A 39 -5.43 -2.67 -33.10
CA ILE A 39 -4.19 -2.27 -32.44
C ILE A 39 -4.51 -1.62 -31.08
N GLU A 40 -3.84 -2.09 -30.06
CA GLU A 40 -3.87 -1.56 -28.72
C GLU A 40 -3.64 -0.04 -28.68
N ASN A 41 -4.47 0.71 -27.95
CA ASN A 41 -4.44 2.17 -27.87
C ASN A 41 -4.69 2.91 -29.20
N ALA A 42 -5.14 2.22 -30.25
CA ALA A 42 -5.61 2.85 -31.46
C ALA A 42 -7.07 3.32 -31.30
N MET A 43 -7.38 4.46 -31.93
CA MET A 43 -8.72 5.03 -31.91
C MET A 43 -9.41 4.77 -33.23
N TYR A 44 -10.63 4.25 -33.18
CA TYR A 44 -11.40 3.87 -34.35
C TYR A 44 -12.74 4.62 -34.46
N ARG A 45 -13.19 4.78 -35.70
CA ARG A 45 -14.58 4.99 -36.06
C ARG A 45 -15.16 3.68 -36.53
N ILE A 46 -16.21 3.19 -35.89
CA ILE A 46 -16.95 2.00 -36.31
C ILE A 46 -18.13 2.48 -37.19
N THR A 47 -18.29 1.91 -38.37
CA THR A 47 -19.39 2.18 -39.25
C THR A 47 -20.14 0.89 -39.56
N LEU A 48 -21.46 0.90 -39.34
CA LEU A 48 -22.36 -0.15 -39.81
C LEU A 48 -23.13 0.36 -41.02
N GLU A 49 -23.05 -0.38 -42.11
CA GLU A 49 -23.79 -0.06 -43.36
C GLU A 49 -24.54 -1.32 -43.80
N GLY A 50 -25.76 -1.18 -44.20
CA GLY A 50 -26.59 -2.26 -44.71
C GLY A 50 -27.49 -1.80 -45.89
N THR A 51 -27.77 -2.72 -46.79
CA THR A 51 -28.66 -2.49 -47.93
C THR A 51 -29.85 -3.43 -47.84
N ASP A 52 -31.06 -2.91 -47.93
CA ASP A 52 -32.27 -3.71 -47.90
C ASP A 52 -32.53 -4.43 -49.25
N LEU A 53 -33.55 -5.27 -49.28
CA LEU A 53 -33.92 -6.01 -50.51
C LEU A 53 -34.41 -5.09 -51.67
N ALA A 54 -34.75 -3.88 -51.40
CA ALA A 54 -35.16 -2.87 -52.36
C ALA A 54 -33.97 -2.01 -52.86
N GLY A 55 -32.77 -2.18 -52.30
CA GLY A 55 -31.57 -1.44 -52.65
C GLY A 55 -31.35 -0.15 -51.85
N ASN A 56 -32.18 0.11 -50.82
CA ASN A 56 -31.98 1.29 -49.96
C ASN A 56 -30.83 1.05 -48.99
N ILE A 57 -29.98 2.07 -48.83
CA ILE A 57 -28.79 1.98 -47.96
C ILE A 57 -29.05 2.67 -46.62
N GLY A 58 -28.87 1.97 -45.54
CA GLY A 58 -28.85 2.48 -44.17
C GLY A 58 -27.40 2.50 -43.65
N LYS A 59 -27.04 3.61 -42.95
CA LYS A 59 -25.68 3.79 -42.43
C LYS A 59 -25.67 4.47 -41.05
N LYS A 60 -24.91 3.90 -40.12
CA LYS A 60 -24.66 4.49 -38.78
C LYS A 60 -23.19 4.37 -38.46
N PHE A 61 -22.67 5.33 -37.74
CA PHE A 61 -21.29 5.27 -37.22
C PHE A 61 -21.20 5.76 -35.78
N ILE A 62 -20.22 5.30 -35.06
CA ILE A 62 -19.75 5.80 -33.78
C ILE A 62 -18.28 6.16 -33.90
N MET A 63 -17.83 7.16 -33.18
CA MET A 63 -16.46 7.69 -33.25
C MET A 63 -15.77 7.64 -31.91
N SER A 64 -14.46 7.78 -31.96
CA SER A 64 -13.59 7.88 -30.79
C SER A 64 -13.65 6.66 -29.85
N ILE A 65 -13.75 5.48 -30.46
CA ILE A 65 -13.63 4.21 -29.74
C ILE A 65 -12.15 3.88 -29.64
N VAL A 66 -11.61 3.77 -28.44
CA VAL A 66 -10.26 3.29 -28.18
C VAL A 66 -10.34 1.78 -28.00
N TYR A 67 -9.47 1.04 -28.69
CA TYR A 67 -9.31 -0.38 -28.47
C TYR A 67 -8.27 -0.63 -27.39
N ASP A 68 -8.63 -1.42 -26.40
CA ASP A 68 -7.80 -1.74 -25.26
C ASP A 68 -8.17 -3.14 -24.75
N ASP A 69 -7.27 -4.09 -24.90
CA ASP A 69 -7.40 -5.47 -24.43
C ASP A 69 -6.26 -5.89 -23.50
N VAL A 70 -5.43 -4.94 -23.06
CA VAL A 70 -4.28 -5.16 -22.20
C VAL A 70 -4.60 -4.76 -20.76
N PRO A 71 -4.64 -5.72 -19.82
CA PRO A 71 -4.88 -5.38 -18.42
C PRO A 71 -3.82 -4.42 -17.85
N PRO A 72 -4.22 -3.52 -16.93
CA PRO A 72 -3.30 -2.58 -16.30
C PRO A 72 -2.26 -3.33 -15.44
N LYS A 73 -1.05 -2.76 -15.30
CA LYS A 73 -0.05 -3.27 -14.37
C LYS A 73 -0.19 -2.55 -13.04
N LEU A 74 -0.27 -3.32 -11.97
CA LEU A 74 -0.47 -2.84 -10.60
C LEU A 74 0.66 -3.30 -9.70
N GLY A 75 1.03 -2.49 -8.70
CA GLY A 75 2.01 -2.86 -7.70
C GLY A 75 1.83 -2.08 -6.40
N VAL A 76 1.97 -2.75 -5.26
CA VAL A 76 2.04 -2.11 -3.95
C VAL A 76 3.49 -1.70 -3.71
N LYS A 77 3.72 -0.41 -3.43
CA LYS A 77 5.04 0.15 -3.10
C LYS A 77 5.26 0.30 -1.60
N TYR A 78 4.19 0.59 -0.87
CA TYR A 78 4.19 0.71 0.58
C TYR A 78 2.82 0.27 1.14
N PRO A 79 2.79 -0.47 2.27
CA PRO A 79 3.94 -0.93 3.06
C PRO A 79 4.78 -2.00 2.34
N GLU A 80 6.05 -2.13 2.75
CA GLU A 80 6.97 -3.13 2.20
C GLU A 80 6.77 -4.50 2.88
N GLN A 81 7.10 -5.56 2.17
CA GLN A 81 7.02 -6.94 2.68
C GLN A 81 7.85 -7.13 3.96
N ASN A 82 7.32 -7.92 4.91
CA ASN A 82 7.94 -8.23 6.20
C ASN A 82 8.24 -7.01 7.09
N THR A 83 7.43 -5.96 6.99
CA THR A 83 7.57 -4.74 7.80
C THR A 83 6.54 -4.65 8.91
N VAL A 84 6.83 -3.79 9.88
CA VAL A 84 5.88 -3.35 10.91
C VAL A 84 5.55 -1.89 10.64
N PHE A 85 4.27 -1.53 10.69
CA PHE A 85 3.82 -0.16 10.45
C PHE A 85 2.77 0.25 11.49
N ASN A 86 2.73 1.55 11.83
CA ASN A 86 1.83 2.13 12.84
C ASN A 86 0.91 3.22 12.30
N HIS A 87 0.91 3.43 11.00
CA HIS A 87 0.02 4.35 10.29
C HIS A 87 -0.46 3.70 8.99
N LEU A 88 -1.59 4.18 8.47
CA LEU A 88 -2.30 3.55 7.36
C LEU A 88 -1.93 4.17 6.00
N ASP A 89 -0.75 4.77 5.90
CA ASP A 89 -0.27 5.31 4.63
C ASP A 89 -0.07 4.18 3.62
N PHE A 90 -0.26 4.50 2.35
CA PHE A 90 -0.04 3.56 1.26
C PHE A 90 0.64 4.26 0.08
N ALA A 91 1.36 3.50 -0.72
CA ALA A 91 1.88 3.92 -2.00
C ALA A 91 1.75 2.76 -3.00
N TYR A 92 1.49 3.09 -4.25
CA TYR A 92 1.25 2.09 -5.28
C TYR A 92 1.62 2.60 -6.67
N PHE A 93 1.81 1.65 -7.56
CA PHE A 93 1.99 1.85 -8.98
C PHE A 93 0.75 1.37 -9.73
N LEU A 94 0.37 2.12 -10.74
CA LEU A 94 -0.53 1.71 -11.80
C LEU A 94 0.01 2.23 -13.15
N SER A 95 -0.13 1.42 -14.20
CA SER A 95 0.36 1.78 -15.54
C SER A 95 -0.55 2.76 -16.27
N GLU A 96 -1.81 2.83 -15.87
CA GLU A 96 -2.88 3.61 -16.50
C GLU A 96 -4.01 3.92 -15.52
N GLN A 97 -4.94 4.76 -15.92
CA GLN A 97 -6.14 5.06 -15.14
C GLN A 97 -7.03 3.82 -14.99
N LEU A 98 -7.55 3.65 -13.78
CA LEU A 98 -8.48 2.56 -13.47
C LEU A 98 -9.93 3.06 -13.41
N SER A 99 -10.87 2.16 -13.71
CA SER A 99 -12.31 2.33 -13.44
C SER A 99 -12.69 1.83 -12.05
N GLU A 100 -11.97 0.84 -11.54
CA GLU A 100 -12.13 0.26 -10.22
C GLU A 100 -10.76 -0.11 -9.63
N GLY A 101 -10.58 0.09 -8.32
CA GLY A 101 -9.34 -0.30 -7.63
C GLY A 101 -9.57 -0.52 -6.15
N GLN A 102 -8.97 -1.57 -5.59
CA GLN A 102 -9.08 -1.89 -4.18
C GLN A 102 -7.83 -2.56 -3.64
N PHE A 103 -7.50 -2.25 -2.38
CA PHE A 103 -6.53 -3.00 -1.60
C PHE A 103 -7.26 -3.98 -0.69
N ILE A 104 -6.80 -5.22 -0.67
CA ILE A 104 -7.36 -6.31 0.13
C ILE A 104 -6.32 -6.69 1.19
N TYR A 105 -6.66 -6.47 2.45
CA TYR A 105 -5.86 -6.85 3.62
C TYR A 105 -6.40 -8.16 4.17
N THR A 106 -5.70 -9.25 3.90
CA THR A 106 -6.08 -10.59 4.39
C THR A 106 -5.22 -10.95 5.59
N GLN A 107 -5.84 -11.16 6.75
CA GLN A 107 -5.12 -11.60 7.95
C GLN A 107 -4.52 -12.98 7.75
N VAL A 108 -3.24 -13.12 8.14
CA VAL A 108 -2.48 -14.37 8.05
C VAL A 108 -1.84 -14.77 9.39
N GLY A 109 -1.88 -13.89 10.40
CA GLY A 109 -1.29 -14.15 11.71
C GLY A 109 -1.53 -13.03 12.72
N GLY A 110 -0.86 -13.11 13.87
CA GLY A 110 -1.00 -12.13 14.95
C GLY A 110 -2.34 -12.20 15.67
N GLU A 111 -2.79 -11.05 16.23
CA GLU A 111 -4.10 -10.93 16.89
C GLU A 111 -5.23 -11.15 15.86
N GLN A 112 -6.30 -11.85 16.28
CA GLN A 112 -7.40 -12.16 15.38
C GLN A 112 -8.18 -10.91 14.99
N ASP A 113 -8.32 -10.68 13.68
CA ASP A 113 -9.17 -9.63 13.12
C ASP A 113 -10.48 -10.25 12.58
N PRO A 114 -11.62 -10.03 13.25
CA PRO A 114 -12.91 -10.56 12.82
C PRO A 114 -13.43 -9.92 11.52
N ASN A 115 -12.84 -8.80 11.09
CA ASN A 115 -13.25 -8.08 9.88
C ASN A 115 -12.43 -8.49 8.64
N SER A 116 -11.46 -9.40 8.82
CA SER A 116 -10.64 -9.88 7.69
C SER A 116 -11.45 -10.74 6.71
N PRO A 117 -11.32 -10.53 5.36
CA PRO A 117 -10.46 -9.54 4.72
C PRO A 117 -11.01 -8.11 4.83
N VAL A 118 -10.15 -7.15 5.15
CA VAL A 118 -10.50 -5.72 5.15
C VAL A 118 -10.22 -5.16 3.76
N ILE A 119 -11.16 -4.39 3.21
CA ILE A 119 -11.09 -3.84 1.86
C ILE A 119 -11.01 -2.32 1.94
N LEU A 120 -10.04 -1.74 1.25
CA LEU A 120 -9.92 -0.32 0.98
C LEU A 120 -10.26 -0.07 -0.49
N GLU A 121 -11.42 0.50 -0.76
CA GLU A 121 -11.80 0.96 -2.10
C GLU A 121 -11.12 2.30 -2.40
N LEU A 122 -10.54 2.43 -3.59
CA LEU A 122 -9.93 3.67 -4.05
C LEU A 122 -10.99 4.67 -4.53
N THR A 123 -10.77 5.94 -4.25
CA THR A 123 -11.58 7.05 -4.76
C THR A 123 -11.21 7.38 -6.21
N ASP A 124 -12.07 8.11 -6.94
CA ASP A 124 -11.83 8.50 -8.33
C ASP A 124 -10.46 9.19 -8.52
N GLN A 125 -10.03 10.03 -7.57
CA GLN A 125 -8.73 10.69 -7.62
C GLN A 125 -7.55 9.72 -7.44
N GLU A 126 -7.75 8.67 -6.65
CA GLU A 126 -6.75 7.62 -6.40
C GLU A 126 -6.68 6.62 -7.57
N LEU A 127 -7.73 6.54 -8.40
CA LEU A 127 -7.77 5.71 -9.62
C LEU A 127 -7.08 6.34 -10.83
N GLU A 128 -6.88 7.69 -10.82
CA GLU A 128 -6.34 8.42 -11.98
C GLU A 128 -4.82 8.26 -12.15
N LYS A 129 -4.09 8.09 -11.05
CA LYS A 129 -2.62 8.09 -11.07
C LYS A 129 -1.99 7.33 -9.92
N MET A 130 -0.76 6.86 -10.12
CA MET A 130 0.04 6.24 -9.07
C MET A 130 0.31 7.21 -7.90
N ILE A 131 0.45 6.65 -6.70
CA ILE A 131 0.94 7.36 -5.51
C ILE A 131 2.36 6.87 -5.22
N GLU A 132 3.34 7.74 -5.43
CA GLU A 132 4.76 7.38 -5.32
C GLU A 132 5.30 7.40 -3.90
N SER A 133 4.78 8.28 -3.07
CA SER A 133 5.19 8.44 -1.67
C SER A 133 4.07 8.03 -0.73
N PRO A 134 4.39 7.40 0.42
CA PRO A 134 3.37 7.00 1.39
C PRO A 134 2.47 8.16 1.78
N THR A 135 1.19 7.99 1.63
CA THR A 135 0.14 8.99 1.87
C THR A 135 -1.07 8.30 2.48
N LEU A 136 -1.74 8.95 3.43
CA LEU A 136 -2.96 8.41 4.03
C LEU A 136 -4.08 8.34 2.97
N PRO A 137 -4.74 7.18 2.79
CA PRO A 137 -5.86 7.05 1.87
C PRO A 137 -7.04 7.92 2.28
N SER A 138 -7.87 8.30 1.31
CA SER A 138 -9.07 9.11 1.56
C SER A 138 -10.05 8.45 2.53
N ASN A 139 -10.16 7.12 2.48
CA ASN A 139 -10.98 6.30 3.36
C ASN A 139 -10.12 5.21 4.01
N PRO A 140 -9.33 5.53 5.05
CA PRO A 140 -8.38 4.57 5.61
C PRO A 140 -9.10 3.34 6.18
N PRO A 141 -8.57 2.12 5.96
CA PRO A 141 -9.14 0.90 6.48
C PRO A 141 -9.02 0.83 8.00
N VAL A 142 -9.91 0.10 8.66
CA VAL A 142 -9.79 -0.18 10.09
C VAL A 142 -9.12 -1.54 10.26
N LEU A 143 -7.84 -1.53 10.62
CA LEU A 143 -7.06 -2.74 10.88
C LEU A 143 -6.99 -3.04 12.37
N LYS A 144 -6.81 -4.32 12.70
CA LYS A 144 -6.66 -4.79 14.08
C LYS A 144 -5.19 -4.68 14.53
N ASP A 145 -4.97 -3.97 15.63
CA ASP A 145 -3.67 -3.88 16.29
C ASP A 145 -3.08 -5.25 16.63
N GLY A 146 -1.81 -5.47 16.35
CA GLY A 146 -1.11 -6.72 16.56
C GLY A 146 -1.35 -7.79 15.48
N SER A 147 -2.23 -7.55 14.52
CA SER A 147 -2.49 -8.49 13.41
C SER A 147 -1.43 -8.40 12.32
N VAL A 148 -1.24 -9.51 11.62
CA VAL A 148 -0.36 -9.61 10.45
C VAL A 148 -1.23 -9.84 9.20
N TYR A 149 -1.01 -9.04 8.17
CA TYR A 149 -1.77 -9.06 6.93
C TYR A 149 -0.89 -9.37 5.72
N ASN A 150 -1.51 -9.99 4.73
CA ASN A 150 -1.05 -9.95 3.35
C ASN A 150 -1.89 -8.91 2.60
N ILE A 151 -1.26 -8.13 1.72
CA ILE A 151 -1.91 -7.05 0.99
C ILE A 151 -1.82 -7.33 -0.50
N GLN A 152 -2.95 -7.21 -1.20
CA GLN A 152 -3.02 -7.32 -2.65
C GLN A 152 -3.80 -6.15 -3.22
N PHE A 153 -3.27 -5.51 -4.27
CA PHE A 153 -3.96 -4.49 -5.05
C PHE A 153 -4.65 -5.15 -6.24
N LYS A 154 -5.95 -4.91 -6.41
CA LYS A 154 -6.75 -5.35 -7.57
C LYS A 154 -7.36 -4.16 -8.24
N GLY A 155 -7.51 -4.22 -9.57
CA GLY A 155 -8.13 -3.14 -10.32
C GLY A 155 -8.58 -3.57 -11.70
N LYS A 156 -9.36 -2.69 -12.32
CA LYS A 156 -9.78 -2.75 -13.71
C LYS A 156 -9.50 -1.40 -14.37
N ASP A 157 -9.07 -1.43 -15.63
CA ASP A 157 -8.97 -0.23 -16.45
C ASP A 157 -10.33 0.29 -16.94
N LEU A 158 -10.32 1.30 -17.79
CA LEU A 158 -11.53 1.89 -18.38
C LEU A 158 -12.20 0.97 -19.40
N ALA A 159 -11.47 0.02 -19.98
CA ALA A 159 -11.98 -1.00 -20.89
C ALA A 159 -12.50 -2.25 -20.15
N THR A 160 -12.39 -2.28 -18.82
CA THR A 160 -12.78 -3.38 -17.92
C THR A 160 -11.83 -4.58 -17.89
N ASN A 161 -10.62 -4.45 -18.43
CA ASN A 161 -9.59 -5.47 -18.27
C ASN A 161 -9.14 -5.51 -16.82
N ALA A 162 -9.19 -6.68 -16.19
CA ALA A 162 -8.94 -6.84 -14.76
C ALA A 162 -7.58 -7.45 -14.48
N THR A 163 -6.93 -6.98 -13.41
CA THR A 163 -5.67 -7.52 -12.95
C THR A 163 -5.52 -7.43 -11.43
N SER A 164 -4.46 -8.07 -10.93
CA SER A 164 -4.02 -7.92 -9.53
C SER A 164 -2.50 -7.84 -9.45
N SER A 165 -1.99 -7.11 -8.46
CA SER A 165 -0.57 -7.09 -8.13
C SER A 165 -0.11 -8.42 -7.56
N ASP A 166 1.21 -8.59 -7.42
CA ASP A 166 1.77 -9.55 -6.49
C ASP A 166 1.28 -9.25 -5.06
N VAL A 167 1.30 -10.27 -4.22
CA VAL A 167 0.92 -10.14 -2.82
C VAL A 167 2.13 -9.63 -2.04
N VAL A 168 1.92 -8.56 -1.26
CA VAL A 168 2.89 -8.11 -0.26
C VAL A 168 2.59 -8.83 1.05
N GLU A 169 3.53 -9.58 1.55
CA GLU A 169 3.31 -10.54 2.64
C GLU A 169 3.86 -10.06 3.98
N ASN A 170 3.25 -10.57 5.07
CA ASN A 170 3.73 -10.42 6.44
C ASN A 170 3.87 -8.96 6.91
N ILE A 171 2.87 -8.16 6.67
CA ILE A 171 2.79 -6.77 7.14
C ILE A 171 2.11 -6.76 8.50
N ARG A 172 2.84 -6.39 9.55
CA ARG A 172 2.29 -6.28 10.91
C ARG A 172 1.80 -4.86 11.17
N TYR A 173 0.53 -4.72 11.52
CA TYR A 173 -0.03 -3.47 12.03
C TYR A 173 0.13 -3.41 13.54
N ASP A 174 0.81 -2.35 14.05
CA ASP A 174 1.14 -2.21 15.46
C ASP A 174 1.11 -0.74 15.87
N ILE A 175 0.09 -0.37 16.66
CA ILE A 175 -0.09 0.98 17.22
C ILE A 175 0.09 1.02 18.73
N THR A 176 0.39 -0.13 19.33
CA THR A 176 0.68 -0.21 20.77
C THR A 176 2.06 0.36 21.03
N ARG A 177 2.15 1.28 21.98
CA ARG A 177 3.43 1.86 22.38
C ARG A 177 4.19 0.91 23.29
N PRO A 178 5.51 0.79 23.14
CA PRO A 178 6.33 -0.01 24.05
C PRO A 178 6.23 0.54 25.48
N LYS A 179 6.20 -0.38 26.45
CA LYS A 179 6.31 -0.06 27.87
C LYS A 179 7.73 -0.37 28.31
N VAL A 180 8.38 0.61 28.91
CA VAL A 180 9.68 0.49 29.53
C VAL A 180 9.51 0.84 31.01
N ASP A 181 10.01 -0.02 31.89
CA ASP A 181 9.98 0.18 33.32
C ASP A 181 11.39 0.00 33.89
N ILE A 182 11.81 0.91 34.79
CA ILE A 182 13.10 0.85 35.49
C ILE A 182 12.83 0.47 36.93
N SER A 183 13.35 -0.68 37.35
CA SER A 183 13.20 -1.19 38.71
C SER A 183 14.41 -0.91 39.60
N TYR A 184 15.58 -0.64 39.03
CA TYR A 184 16.76 -0.21 39.75
C TYR A 184 17.55 0.85 38.94
N PRO A 185 18.04 1.94 39.58
CA PRO A 185 17.87 2.29 41.01
C PRO A 185 16.42 2.70 41.31
N GLU A 186 15.98 2.43 42.55
CA GLU A 186 14.68 2.86 43.03
C GLU A 186 14.64 4.39 43.21
N ALA A 187 13.48 4.97 43.03
CA ALA A 187 13.28 6.39 43.24
C ALA A 187 13.58 6.81 44.68
N ASN A 188 14.24 7.97 44.88
CA ASN A 188 14.63 8.50 46.15
C ASN A 188 15.65 7.67 46.97
N THR A 189 16.45 6.85 46.29
CA THR A 189 17.51 6.08 46.90
C THR A 189 18.89 6.62 46.50
N PHE A 190 19.91 6.15 47.22
CA PHE A 190 21.32 6.34 46.84
C PHE A 190 21.80 5.10 46.12
N PHE A 191 22.55 5.29 45.07
CA PHE A 191 23.12 4.18 44.30
C PHE A 191 24.60 4.43 44.02
N ILE A 192 25.32 3.38 43.69
CA ILE A 192 26.71 3.41 43.26
C ILE A 192 26.83 2.65 41.94
N GLY A 193 27.73 3.12 41.06
CA GLY A 193 27.96 2.46 39.77
C GLY A 193 27.04 2.96 38.65
N SER A 194 26.91 2.14 37.63
CA SER A 194 26.14 2.45 36.41
C SER A 194 25.21 1.29 36.02
N GLU A 195 24.77 0.51 37.00
CA GLU A 195 23.89 -0.63 36.75
C GLU A 195 22.43 -0.21 36.75
N LEU A 196 21.65 -0.84 35.87
CA LEU A 196 20.20 -0.68 35.78
C LEU A 196 19.54 -2.06 35.72
N ASP A 197 18.36 -2.13 36.36
CA ASP A 197 17.40 -3.18 36.10
C ASP A 197 16.18 -2.58 35.43
N PHE A 198 15.80 -3.12 34.31
CA PHE A 198 14.65 -2.60 33.55
C PHE A 198 13.96 -3.70 32.75
N THR A 199 12.73 -3.41 32.33
CA THR A 199 11.94 -4.30 31.48
C THR A 199 11.47 -3.58 30.21
N VAL A 200 11.38 -4.32 29.12
CA VAL A 200 10.85 -3.83 27.84
C VAL A 200 9.77 -4.78 27.36
N SER A 201 8.60 -4.24 27.06
CA SER A 201 7.42 -5.03 26.69
C SER A 201 7.48 -5.63 25.29
N GLU A 202 8.31 -5.10 24.42
CA GLU A 202 8.46 -5.49 23.01
C GLU A 202 9.85 -5.11 22.49
N ASP A 203 10.21 -5.58 21.27
CA ASP A 203 11.45 -5.21 20.61
C ASP A 203 11.43 -3.73 20.23
N LEU A 204 12.50 -3.01 20.50
CA LEU A 204 12.65 -1.60 20.18
C LEU A 204 13.57 -1.42 18.97
N MET A 205 13.28 -0.42 18.15
CA MET A 205 14.16 0.01 17.05
C MET A 205 15.36 0.80 17.60
N ASP A 206 15.11 1.64 18.60
CA ASP A 206 16.13 2.37 19.32
C ASP A 206 15.71 2.60 20.77
N ALA A 207 16.67 2.94 21.65
CA ALA A 207 16.41 3.40 23.00
C ALA A 207 17.56 4.29 23.50
N THR A 208 17.24 5.27 24.31
CA THR A 208 18.24 6.16 24.93
C THR A 208 17.94 6.30 26.44
N LEU A 209 18.95 6.03 27.25
CA LEU A 209 18.93 6.36 28.68
C LEU A 209 19.43 7.80 28.86
N ILE A 210 18.72 8.57 29.65
CA ILE A 210 19.04 9.96 29.93
C ILE A 210 19.09 10.17 31.45
N TRP A 211 20.21 10.63 31.95
CA TRP A 211 20.38 11.04 33.32
C TRP A 211 20.41 12.58 33.40
N SER A 212 19.36 13.19 33.91
CA SER A 212 19.25 14.64 34.03
C SER A 212 19.42 15.08 35.46
N ARG A 213 20.35 16.01 35.69
CA ARG A 213 20.51 16.60 37.04
C ARG A 213 19.24 17.36 37.47
N THR A 214 18.76 17.06 38.66
CA THR A 214 17.61 17.75 39.31
C THR A 214 17.98 18.46 40.60
N GLY A 215 19.16 18.16 41.16
CA GLY A 215 19.62 18.79 42.41
C GLY A 215 21.04 18.40 42.78
N GLY A 216 21.46 18.77 43.99
CA GLY A 216 22.81 18.48 44.49
C GLY A 216 23.88 19.42 43.92
N LEU A 217 25.14 18.94 43.91
CA LEU A 217 26.28 19.69 43.38
C LEU A 217 26.13 19.96 41.84
N PRO A 218 26.80 21.02 41.32
CA PRO A 218 26.77 21.29 39.89
C PRO A 218 27.30 20.11 39.09
N ASP A 219 26.70 19.86 37.90
CA ASP A 219 27.13 18.95 36.89
C ASP A 219 26.92 19.59 35.52
N ASP A 220 28.01 20.16 35.01
CA ASP A 220 27.98 20.94 33.77
C ASP A 220 27.86 20.01 32.50
N ALA A 221 28.08 18.69 32.68
CA ALA A 221 27.91 17.70 31.63
C ALA A 221 26.48 17.15 31.53
N SER A 222 25.60 17.47 32.48
CA SER A 222 24.20 17.01 32.48
C SER A 222 23.40 17.70 31.34
N PRO A 223 22.53 16.98 30.58
CA PRO A 223 22.16 15.57 30.77
C PRO A 223 23.17 14.57 30.15
N HIS A 224 23.47 13.53 30.87
CA HIS A 224 24.25 12.39 30.32
C HIS A 224 23.32 11.51 29.48
N ARG A 225 23.76 11.14 28.29
CA ARG A 225 22.98 10.33 27.34
C ARG A 225 23.74 9.11 26.93
N MET A 226 23.01 8.01 26.77
CA MET A 226 23.56 6.78 26.29
C MET A 226 22.54 6.05 25.42
N SER A 227 22.97 5.60 24.23
CA SER A 227 22.18 4.74 23.37
C SER A 227 22.42 3.28 23.71
N PHE A 228 21.37 2.47 23.66
CA PHE A 228 21.45 1.04 23.93
C PHE A 228 22.04 0.30 22.73
N ALA A 229 22.79 -0.78 23.03
CA ALA A 229 23.26 -1.71 22.00
C ALA A 229 22.14 -2.66 21.55
N ASP A 230 22.24 -3.19 20.34
CA ASP A 230 21.21 -4.02 19.68
C ASP A 230 20.67 -5.16 20.54
N GLY A 231 21.53 -5.82 21.35
CA GLY A 231 21.09 -6.93 22.20
C GLY A 231 20.14 -6.54 23.35
N ILE A 232 20.10 -5.26 23.72
CA ILE A 232 19.24 -4.70 24.79
C ILE A 232 17.93 -4.15 24.23
N LEU A 233 17.83 -4.04 22.92
CA LEU A 233 16.62 -3.57 22.23
C LEU A 233 15.54 -4.66 22.08
N LYS A 234 15.81 -5.87 22.60
CA LYS A 234 14.88 -6.99 22.57
C LYS A 234 13.92 -6.96 23.75
N LYS A 235 12.71 -7.46 23.54
CA LYS A 235 11.73 -7.71 24.60
C LYS A 235 12.36 -8.56 25.72
N GLY A 236 12.19 -8.13 26.97
CA GLY A 236 12.69 -8.90 28.11
C GLY A 236 12.89 -8.11 29.39
N SER A 237 13.43 -8.79 30.40
CA SER A 237 13.93 -8.22 31.66
C SER A 237 15.44 -8.25 31.64
N PHE A 238 16.05 -7.16 32.02
CA PHE A 238 17.49 -6.95 32.05
C PHE A 238 17.89 -6.57 33.46
N GLU A 239 18.73 -7.38 34.08
CA GLU A 239 19.21 -7.21 35.47
C GLU A 239 20.72 -6.99 35.50
N ASN A 240 21.18 -6.14 36.42
CA ASN A 240 22.59 -5.79 36.61
C ASN A 240 23.28 -5.37 35.31
N THR A 241 22.54 -4.68 34.47
CA THR A 241 23.05 -4.22 33.16
C THR A 241 23.97 -3.02 33.39
N SER A 242 25.25 -3.20 33.20
CA SER A 242 26.26 -2.14 33.31
C SER A 242 26.32 -1.34 32.02
N PHE A 243 26.24 -0.04 32.17
CA PHE A 243 26.33 0.89 31.04
C PHE A 243 27.59 1.74 31.11
N PRO A 244 28.36 1.85 30.03
CA PRO A 244 29.41 2.84 29.92
C PRO A 244 28.72 4.23 29.78
N ILE A 245 28.54 4.93 30.88
CA ILE A 245 28.06 6.30 30.85
C ILE A 245 29.21 7.18 30.34
N ASP A 246 28.98 7.87 29.23
CA ASP A 246 29.97 8.77 28.65
C ASP A 246 30.11 10.02 29.57
N GLY A 247 31.17 10.00 30.37
CA GLY A 247 31.34 10.87 31.50
C GLY A 247 30.74 10.29 32.79
N ALA A 248 31.56 10.02 33.79
CA ALA A 248 31.10 9.50 35.09
C ALA A 248 30.06 10.45 35.71
N LEU A 249 28.96 9.89 36.23
CA LEU A 249 28.02 10.64 37.04
C LEU A 249 28.76 11.28 38.24
N ASN A 250 28.44 12.53 38.53
CA ASN A 250 29.10 13.22 39.62
C ASN A 250 28.52 12.80 40.99
N SER A 251 29.40 12.63 41.97
CA SER A 251 29.03 12.30 43.32
C SER A 251 28.22 13.46 43.95
N SER A 252 27.24 13.14 44.79
CA SER A 252 26.39 14.10 45.50
C SER A 252 25.51 14.95 44.58
N VAL A 253 25.17 14.44 43.41
CA VAL A 253 24.21 15.00 42.46
C VAL A 253 22.94 14.17 42.49
N THR A 254 21.78 14.82 42.34
CA THR A 254 20.49 14.13 42.17
C THR A 254 20.15 14.13 40.70
N TYR A 255 19.86 12.95 40.16
CA TYR A 255 19.46 12.77 38.78
C TYR A 255 18.03 12.23 38.66
N THR A 256 17.43 12.44 37.51
CA THR A 256 16.17 11.85 37.06
C THR A 256 16.35 11.31 35.64
#